data_8b893a8624b787cba75297d847c2dfae
#
_entry.id   8b893a8624b787cba75297d847c2dfae
#
_cell.length_a   1.000
_cell.length_b   1.000
_cell.length_c   1.000
_cell.angle_alpha   90.00
_cell.angle_beta   90.00
_cell.angle_gamma   90.00
#
_symmetry.space_group_name_H-M   'P 1'
#
loop_
_entity.id
_entity.type
_entity.pdbx_description
1 polymer ?
#
loop_
_entity_poly.entity_id
_entity_poly.type
_entity_poly.pdbx_seq_one_letter_code
_entity_poly.pdbx_strand_id
1 'polypeptide(L)'
;GIFVNFKNVMRTTRRKLPMGIAQIGKAFRNEITPGNFTFRTREFEQMELEFFCKPGTDLEWHKYWKEFCENWLVELGMKKDNIRLRDHSKEELVFYSAATTDIEFAFPFGWGELWGIADRTDYDLKQHMEHSKEDMTYLDPETNEKYIPYCIEPSLGCDRVALAFLCNSYDEEEIAEGEVRTVLHLHPALAPYKVAVLPLSKKLSEKAEEVYDKLSKKFMCDYDEAGSIGKRYRREDEIGTPYCVTIDFDTIQDLSLIHISEPTRQEAI
;
A
#
# COMPACT_ATOMS: atom_id res chain seq x y z
N GLY A 1 2.04 -21.16 5.62
CA GLY A 1 2.95 -21.29 4.46
C GLY A 1 4.36 -20.88 4.79
N ILE A 2 4.59 -19.68 5.33
CA ILE A 2 5.95 -19.15 5.60
C ILE A 2 6.67 -19.99 6.64
N PHE A 3 6.03 -20.29 7.77
CA PHE A 3 6.65 -21.11 8.82
C PHE A 3 7.03 -22.52 8.35
N VAL A 4 6.19 -23.17 7.53
CA VAL A 4 6.50 -24.47 6.91
C VAL A 4 7.76 -24.41 6.07
N ASN A 5 7.98 -23.29 5.38
CA ASN A 5 9.13 -23.08 4.51
C ASN A 5 10.36 -22.48 5.21
N PHE A 6 10.29 -22.15 6.49
CA PHE A 6 11.35 -21.46 7.22
C PHE A 6 12.72 -22.14 7.03
N LYS A 7 12.84 -23.44 7.33
CA LYS A 7 14.09 -24.19 7.18
C LYS A 7 14.59 -24.24 5.72
N ASN A 8 13.67 -24.38 4.78
CA ASN A 8 14.01 -24.40 3.37
C ASN A 8 14.60 -23.07 2.92
N VAL A 9 13.96 -21.96 3.30
CA VAL A 9 14.44 -20.61 2.98
C VAL A 9 15.79 -20.35 3.63
N MET A 10 15.95 -20.67 4.92
CA MET A 10 17.23 -20.51 5.64
C MET A 10 18.35 -21.26 4.93
N ARG A 11 18.12 -22.52 4.55
CA ARG A 11 19.11 -23.37 3.90
C ARG A 11 19.49 -22.88 2.50
N THR A 12 18.51 -22.45 1.72
CA THR A 12 18.71 -22.07 0.31
C THR A 12 19.29 -20.65 0.17
N THR A 13 18.86 -19.71 1.02
CA THR A 13 19.36 -18.32 0.96
C THR A 13 20.64 -18.11 1.75
N ARG A 14 20.91 -18.94 2.75
CA ARG A 14 22.04 -18.83 3.70
C ARG A 14 22.11 -17.46 4.40
N ARG A 15 20.96 -16.81 4.56
CA ARG A 15 20.89 -15.51 5.26
C ARG A 15 21.02 -15.70 6.76
N LYS A 16 21.64 -14.72 7.40
CA LYS A 16 21.70 -14.63 8.86
C LYS A 16 20.43 -13.96 9.39
N LEU A 17 20.12 -14.21 10.65
CA LEU A 17 19.12 -13.45 11.39
C LEU A 17 19.69 -12.07 11.82
N PRO A 18 18.86 -11.00 11.87
CA PRO A 18 17.43 -11.01 11.58
C PRO A 18 17.11 -11.11 10.08
N MET A 19 15.99 -11.78 9.76
CA MET A 19 15.58 -12.00 8.39
C MET A 19 14.06 -12.05 8.27
N GLY A 20 13.50 -11.36 7.25
CA GLY A 20 12.09 -11.43 6.90
C GLY A 20 11.81 -12.35 5.71
N ILE A 21 10.69 -13.04 5.77
CA ILE A 21 10.08 -13.77 4.64
C ILE A 21 8.71 -13.19 4.42
N ALA A 22 8.50 -12.60 3.24
CA ALA A 22 7.23 -11.96 2.89
C ALA A 22 6.49 -12.75 1.81
N GLN A 23 5.17 -12.69 1.86
CA GLN A 23 4.28 -13.29 0.87
C GLN A 23 3.06 -12.39 0.64
N ILE A 24 2.65 -12.26 -0.63
CA ILE A 24 1.36 -11.71 -1.01
C ILE A 24 0.57 -12.87 -1.61
N GLY A 25 -0.66 -13.09 -1.14
CA GLY A 25 -1.47 -14.20 -1.61
C GLY A 25 -2.90 -14.14 -1.10
N LYS A 26 -3.71 -15.05 -1.62
CA LYS A 26 -5.12 -15.21 -1.24
C LYS A 26 -5.27 -15.78 0.15
N ALA A 27 -6.17 -15.18 0.93
CA ALA A 27 -6.64 -15.67 2.20
C ALA A 27 -8.17 -15.83 2.18
N PHE A 28 -8.66 -16.79 2.94
CA PHE A 28 -10.08 -17.14 3.00
C PHE A 28 -10.53 -17.18 4.46
N ARG A 29 -11.57 -16.42 4.77
CA ARG A 29 -12.21 -16.44 6.11
C ARG A 29 -13.70 -16.67 5.96
N ASN A 30 -14.27 -17.55 6.77
CA ASN A 30 -15.71 -17.80 6.78
C ASN A 30 -16.44 -16.69 7.54
N GLU A 31 -16.44 -15.48 6.96
CA GLU A 31 -17.12 -14.32 7.54
C GLU A 31 -18.64 -14.55 7.54
N ILE A 32 -19.25 -14.42 8.71
CA ILE A 32 -20.70 -14.55 8.86
C ILE A 32 -21.41 -13.37 8.21
N THR A 33 -20.88 -12.16 8.40
CA THR A 33 -21.45 -10.91 7.88
C THR A 33 -20.41 -10.09 7.13
N PRO A 34 -20.17 -10.40 5.83
CA PRO A 34 -19.37 -9.52 4.97
C PRO A 34 -20.01 -8.14 4.87
N GLY A 35 -19.20 -7.08 4.66
CA GLY A 35 -19.75 -5.73 4.56
C GLY A 35 -18.68 -4.66 4.39
N ASN A 36 -19.15 -3.43 4.23
CA ASN A 36 -18.31 -2.26 4.01
C ASN A 36 -17.39 -2.43 2.80
N PHE A 37 -17.99 -2.79 1.65
CA PHE A 37 -17.31 -3.01 0.37
C PHE A 37 -16.18 -4.05 0.52
N THR A 38 -14.92 -3.69 0.23
CA THR A 38 -13.76 -4.60 0.34
C THR A 38 -13.16 -4.68 1.74
N PHE A 39 -13.73 -3.98 2.74
CA PHE A 39 -13.21 -4.00 4.11
C PHE A 39 -13.34 -5.37 4.77
N ARG A 40 -14.50 -6.06 4.56
CA ARG A 40 -14.77 -7.39 5.12
C ARG A 40 -15.38 -8.32 4.09
N THR A 41 -14.55 -9.18 3.53
CA THR A 41 -14.90 -10.15 2.49
C THR A 41 -14.48 -11.55 2.91
N ARG A 42 -15.00 -12.60 2.22
CA ARG A 42 -14.65 -14.00 2.50
C ARG A 42 -13.38 -14.46 1.78
N GLU A 43 -13.08 -13.83 0.67
CA GLU A 43 -11.86 -14.02 -0.12
C GLU A 43 -11.20 -12.66 -0.29
N PHE A 44 -9.93 -12.55 0.05
CA PHE A 44 -9.15 -11.30 -0.02
C PHE A 44 -7.68 -11.61 -0.26
N GLU A 45 -6.91 -10.60 -0.63
CA GLU A 45 -5.46 -10.69 -0.70
C GLU A 45 -4.83 -10.14 0.58
N GLN A 46 -3.82 -10.86 1.07
CA GLN A 46 -3.09 -10.51 2.29
C GLN A 46 -1.60 -10.39 1.98
N MET A 47 -0.99 -9.34 2.51
CA MET A 47 0.46 -9.19 2.56
C MET A 47 0.92 -9.54 3.96
N GLU A 48 1.74 -10.56 4.08
CA GLU A 48 2.30 -11.03 5.36
C GLU A 48 3.82 -11.00 5.30
N LEU A 49 4.41 -10.54 6.37
CA LEU A 49 5.83 -10.60 6.63
C LEU A 49 6.06 -11.32 7.95
N GLU A 50 6.83 -12.41 7.91
CA GLU A 50 7.33 -13.08 9.10
C GLU A 50 8.80 -12.69 9.29
N PHE A 51 9.04 -11.82 10.25
CA PHE A 51 10.38 -11.31 10.54
C PHE A 51 10.97 -12.05 11.74
N PHE A 52 11.95 -12.90 11.43
CA PHE A 52 12.61 -13.74 12.42
C PHE A 52 13.81 -13.03 13.05
N CYS A 53 13.87 -13.01 14.38
CA CYS A 53 14.92 -12.35 15.15
C CYS A 53 15.41 -13.22 16.33
N LYS A 54 16.49 -12.76 16.97
CA LYS A 54 17.01 -13.39 18.18
C LYS A 54 16.05 -13.15 19.36
N PRO A 55 15.73 -14.17 20.18
CA PRO A 55 14.97 -13.98 21.41
C PRO A 55 15.59 -12.90 22.31
N GLY A 56 14.74 -12.04 22.88
CA GLY A 56 15.14 -10.90 23.69
C GLY A 56 15.43 -9.61 22.90
N THR A 57 15.38 -9.65 21.56
CA THR A 57 15.42 -8.46 20.70
C THR A 57 14.06 -8.14 20.06
N ASP A 58 13.07 -8.94 20.34
CA ASP A 58 11.73 -8.96 19.77
C ASP A 58 10.98 -7.64 19.98
N LEU A 59 10.98 -7.08 21.21
CA LEU A 59 10.30 -5.82 21.50
C LEU A 59 10.92 -4.62 20.78
N GLU A 60 12.23 -4.62 20.54
CA GLU A 60 12.91 -3.60 19.75
C GLU A 60 12.48 -3.70 18.27
N TRP A 61 12.40 -4.92 17.74
CA TRP A 61 11.92 -5.16 16.37
C TRP A 61 10.44 -4.90 16.21
N HIS A 62 9.62 -5.21 17.21
CA HIS A 62 8.20 -4.85 17.21
C HIS A 62 8.02 -3.32 17.11
N LYS A 63 8.77 -2.55 17.92
CA LYS A 63 8.78 -1.09 17.84
C LYS A 63 9.23 -0.60 16.46
N TYR A 64 10.32 -1.15 15.92
CA TYR A 64 10.81 -0.80 14.58
C TYR A 64 9.73 -1.00 13.51
N TRP A 65 9.06 -2.15 13.51
CA TRP A 65 8.02 -2.45 12.52
C TRP A 65 6.78 -1.57 12.68
N LYS A 66 6.39 -1.19 13.90
CA LYS A 66 5.34 -0.18 14.13
C LYS A 66 5.65 1.13 13.43
N GLU A 67 6.84 1.67 13.68
CA GLU A 67 7.30 2.93 13.11
C GLU A 67 7.45 2.83 11.57
N PHE A 68 8.00 1.73 11.08
CA PHE A 68 8.14 1.49 9.64
C PHE A 68 6.79 1.44 8.92
N CYS A 69 5.83 0.67 9.45
CA CYS A 69 4.51 0.51 8.82
C CYS A 69 3.70 1.82 8.84
N GLU A 70 3.73 2.57 9.95
CA GLU A 70 3.11 3.90 10.03
C GLU A 70 3.71 4.86 9.02
N ASN A 71 5.05 4.96 8.97
CA ASN A 71 5.76 5.83 8.05
C ASN A 71 5.49 5.46 6.58
N TRP A 72 5.45 4.16 6.25
CA TRP A 72 5.14 3.69 4.90
C TRP A 72 3.76 4.19 4.41
N LEU A 73 2.74 4.17 5.27
CA LEU A 73 1.42 4.70 4.94
C LEU A 73 1.46 6.22 4.70
N VAL A 74 2.14 6.95 5.59
CA VAL A 74 2.27 8.41 5.51
C VAL A 74 3.07 8.85 4.29
N GLU A 75 4.20 8.18 3.98
CA GLU A 75 5.02 8.45 2.81
C GLU A 75 4.27 8.21 1.49
N LEU A 76 3.27 7.34 1.48
CA LEU A 76 2.37 7.11 0.35
C LEU A 76 1.14 8.03 0.36
N GLY A 77 1.14 9.09 1.17
CA GLY A 77 0.12 10.13 1.15
C GLY A 77 -1.04 9.94 2.11
N MET A 78 -1.00 8.94 3.01
CA MET A 78 -2.03 8.82 4.04
C MET A 78 -1.91 9.94 5.07
N LYS A 79 -3.02 10.64 5.32
CA LYS A 79 -3.06 11.73 6.30
C LYS A 79 -2.86 11.15 7.70
N LYS A 80 -1.90 11.70 8.45
CA LYS A 80 -1.57 11.18 9.80
C LYS A 80 -2.76 11.25 10.77
N ASP A 81 -3.62 12.23 10.61
CA ASP A 81 -4.82 12.39 11.44
C ASP A 81 -5.90 11.32 11.14
N ASN A 82 -5.79 10.62 10.01
CA ASN A 82 -6.68 9.54 9.63
C ASN A 82 -6.20 8.16 10.10
N ILE A 83 -5.03 8.07 10.75
CA ILE A 83 -4.50 6.83 11.31
C ILE A 83 -4.20 6.96 12.80
N ARG A 84 -4.27 5.85 13.52
CA ARG A 84 -3.83 5.79 14.91
C ARG A 84 -3.24 4.42 15.22
N LEU A 85 -2.32 4.40 16.17
CA LEU A 85 -1.77 3.17 16.74
C LEU A 85 -2.61 2.76 17.94
N ARG A 86 -3.01 1.48 18.00
CA ARG A 86 -3.74 0.89 19.13
C ARG A 86 -2.98 -0.33 19.63
N ASP A 87 -2.27 -0.16 20.74
CA ASP A 87 -1.65 -1.28 21.43
C ASP A 87 -2.72 -2.10 22.14
N HIS A 88 -2.65 -3.43 22.00
CA HIS A 88 -3.56 -4.34 22.71
C HIS A 88 -3.23 -4.41 24.19
N SER A 89 -4.27 -4.38 25.03
CA SER A 89 -4.12 -4.64 26.46
C SER A 89 -3.76 -6.12 26.71
N LYS A 90 -3.26 -6.43 27.90
CA LYS A 90 -2.89 -7.81 28.24
C LYS A 90 -4.05 -8.80 28.14
N GLU A 91 -5.27 -8.32 28.36
CA GLU A 91 -6.51 -9.09 28.29
C GLU A 91 -6.94 -9.38 26.83
N GLU A 92 -6.53 -8.49 25.90
CA GLU A 92 -6.82 -8.62 24.48
C GLU A 92 -5.77 -9.47 23.73
N LEU A 93 -4.56 -9.59 24.31
CA LEU A 93 -3.50 -10.36 23.66
C LEU A 93 -3.91 -11.83 23.50
N VAL A 94 -3.71 -12.35 22.31
CA VAL A 94 -3.83 -13.78 22.06
C VAL A 94 -2.69 -14.54 22.76
N PHE A 95 -2.95 -15.76 23.16
CA PHE A 95 -2.05 -16.58 24.00
C PHE A 95 -0.65 -16.80 23.42
N TYR A 96 -0.44 -16.59 22.14
CA TYR A 96 0.83 -16.75 21.43
C TYR A 96 1.58 -15.44 21.21
N SER A 97 1.02 -14.29 21.60
CA SER A 97 1.62 -13.00 21.36
C SER A 97 2.09 -12.33 22.64
N ALA A 98 3.31 -11.80 22.62
CA ALA A 98 3.84 -10.98 23.70
C ALA A 98 3.44 -9.51 23.60
N ALA A 99 3.23 -9.01 22.38
CA ALA A 99 2.75 -7.66 22.08
C ALA A 99 2.01 -7.66 20.73
N THR A 100 0.96 -6.87 20.64
CA THR A 100 0.25 -6.63 19.38
C THR A 100 -0.15 -5.17 19.30
N THR A 101 0.05 -4.57 18.13
CA THR A 101 -0.38 -3.21 17.82
C THR A 101 -1.13 -3.21 16.51
N ASP A 102 -2.31 -2.62 16.48
CA ASP A 102 -3.03 -2.34 15.25
C ASP A 102 -2.73 -0.91 14.80
N ILE A 103 -2.53 -0.72 13.50
CA ILE A 103 -2.70 0.57 12.85
C ILE A 103 -4.14 0.61 12.36
N GLU A 104 -4.94 1.51 12.91
CA GLU A 104 -6.33 1.71 12.53
C GLU A 104 -6.45 2.94 11.63
N PHE A 105 -7.38 2.88 10.67
CA PHE A 105 -7.73 3.98 9.77
C PHE A 105 -9.17 4.45 10.02
N ALA A 106 -9.39 5.76 9.90
CA ALA A 106 -10.71 6.38 10.02
C ALA A 106 -11.50 6.24 8.72
N PHE A 107 -12.12 5.07 8.52
CA PHE A 107 -13.02 4.84 7.39
C PHE A 107 -14.33 5.65 7.54
N PRO A 108 -15.10 5.86 6.48
CA PRO A 108 -16.40 6.55 6.57
C PRO A 108 -17.40 5.90 7.55
N PHE A 109 -17.21 4.60 7.84
CA PHE A 109 -18.03 3.83 8.79
C PHE A 109 -17.41 3.73 10.21
N GLY A 110 -16.31 4.43 10.47
CA GLY A 110 -15.61 4.46 11.77
C GLY A 110 -14.20 3.89 11.71
N TRP A 111 -13.54 3.84 12.86
CA TRP A 111 -12.19 3.30 12.98
C TRP A 111 -12.18 1.80 12.68
N GLY A 112 -11.27 1.38 11.83
CA GLY A 112 -11.10 -0.01 11.47
C GLY A 112 -9.62 -0.38 11.34
N GLU A 113 -9.30 -1.60 11.74
CA GLU A 113 -7.96 -2.17 11.62
C GLU A 113 -7.52 -2.19 10.16
N LEU A 114 -6.34 -1.64 9.90
CA LEU A 114 -5.70 -1.62 8.60
C LEU A 114 -4.49 -2.56 8.57
N TRP A 115 -3.66 -2.53 9.61
CA TRP A 115 -2.42 -3.29 9.71
C TRP A 115 -2.23 -3.81 11.12
N GLY A 116 -2.04 -5.10 11.30
CA GLY A 116 -1.68 -5.72 12.56
C GLY A 116 -0.18 -5.98 12.63
N ILE A 117 0.47 -5.65 13.73
CA ILE A 117 1.87 -5.96 14.00
C ILE A 117 1.93 -6.76 15.31
N ALA A 118 2.25 -8.04 15.23
CA ALA A 118 2.26 -8.95 16.37
C ALA A 118 3.67 -9.50 16.65
N ASP A 119 4.07 -9.47 17.90
CA ASP A 119 5.19 -10.28 18.40
C ASP A 119 4.66 -11.66 18.77
N ARG A 120 4.92 -12.65 17.92
CA ARG A 120 4.43 -14.03 18.04
C ARG A 120 5.39 -14.94 18.84
N THR A 121 6.47 -14.38 19.34
CA THR A 121 7.52 -15.12 20.03
C THR A 121 8.05 -16.29 19.20
N ASP A 122 8.37 -17.43 19.80
CA ASP A 122 8.76 -18.66 19.13
C ASP A 122 7.60 -19.65 18.93
N TYR A 123 6.37 -19.21 19.21
CA TYR A 123 5.21 -20.11 19.30
C TYR A 123 5.02 -20.95 18.04
N ASP A 124 4.96 -20.32 16.86
CA ASP A 124 4.68 -21.03 15.61
C ASP A 124 5.79 -22.04 15.27
N LEU A 125 7.05 -21.65 15.38
CA LEU A 125 8.16 -22.55 15.11
C LEU A 125 8.19 -23.73 16.11
N LYS A 126 7.87 -23.51 17.38
CA LYS A 126 7.71 -24.58 18.37
C LYS A 126 6.60 -25.55 18.00
N GLN A 127 5.42 -25.04 17.59
CA GLN A 127 4.32 -25.89 17.14
C GLN A 127 4.71 -26.72 15.92
N HIS A 128 5.37 -26.10 14.94
CA HIS A 128 5.88 -26.82 13.78
C HIS A 128 6.91 -27.90 14.16
N MET A 129 7.83 -27.61 15.08
CA MET A 129 8.78 -28.60 15.60
C MET A 129 8.07 -29.78 16.27
N GLU A 130 7.09 -29.47 17.14
CA GLU A 130 6.36 -30.48 17.90
C GLU A 130 5.59 -31.45 17.00
N HIS A 131 4.90 -30.92 15.99
CA HIS A 131 4.05 -31.71 15.11
C HIS A 131 4.78 -32.40 13.98
N SER A 132 5.78 -31.72 13.35
CA SER A 132 6.55 -32.28 12.23
C SER A 132 7.73 -33.12 12.65
N LYS A 133 8.23 -32.97 13.89
CA LYS A 133 9.49 -33.50 14.40
C LYS A 133 10.75 -32.96 13.70
N GLU A 134 10.59 -31.92 12.86
CA GLU A 134 11.70 -31.22 12.22
C GLU A 134 12.29 -30.17 13.15
N ASP A 135 13.63 -30.11 13.20
CA ASP A 135 14.34 -29.08 13.99
C ASP A 135 14.27 -27.71 13.34
N MET A 136 13.48 -26.77 13.90
CA MET A 136 13.33 -25.37 13.42
C MET A 136 14.28 -24.41 14.12
N THR A 137 15.28 -24.90 14.86
CA THR A 137 16.27 -24.04 15.50
C THR A 137 17.22 -23.40 14.48
N TYR A 138 17.70 -22.21 14.84
CA TYR A 138 18.77 -21.51 14.16
C TYR A 138 20.07 -21.62 14.94
N LEU A 139 21.18 -21.94 14.26
CA LEU A 139 22.53 -21.87 14.80
C LEU A 139 23.16 -20.55 14.33
N ASP A 140 23.42 -19.67 15.26
CA ASP A 140 24.09 -18.40 14.98
C ASP A 140 25.58 -18.66 14.64
N PRO A 141 26.02 -18.34 13.42
CA PRO A 141 27.39 -18.61 12.99
C PRO A 141 28.44 -17.72 13.67
N GLU A 142 28.02 -16.63 14.31
CA GLU A 142 28.94 -15.69 14.99
C GLU A 142 29.17 -16.09 16.46
N THR A 143 28.08 -16.47 17.14
CA THR A 143 28.12 -16.81 18.57
C THR A 143 28.17 -18.31 18.84
N ASN A 144 27.86 -19.11 17.81
CA ASN A 144 27.68 -20.57 17.93
C ASN A 144 26.53 -20.97 18.90
N GLU A 145 25.61 -20.04 19.15
CA GLU A 145 24.44 -20.22 19.99
C GLU A 145 23.30 -20.83 19.18
N LYS A 146 22.59 -21.80 19.76
CA LYS A 146 21.45 -22.46 19.12
C LYS A 146 20.15 -22.04 19.82
N TYR A 147 19.20 -21.49 19.08
CA TYR A 147 17.90 -21.05 19.61
C TYR A 147 16.77 -21.20 18.59
N ILE A 148 15.53 -21.16 19.07
CA ILE A 148 14.36 -21.01 18.22
C ILE A 148 14.14 -19.50 18.01
N PRO A 149 14.13 -18.98 16.76
CA PRO A 149 13.89 -17.56 16.51
C PRO A 149 12.51 -17.09 17.01
N TYR A 150 12.45 -15.85 17.46
CA TYR A 150 11.19 -15.13 17.65
C TYR A 150 10.73 -14.54 16.33
N CYS A 151 9.44 -14.33 16.20
CA CYS A 151 8.83 -13.84 14.98
C CYS A 151 8.00 -12.58 15.25
N ILE A 152 8.26 -11.51 14.50
CA ILE A 152 7.39 -10.33 14.41
C ILE A 152 6.63 -10.42 13.09
N GLU A 153 5.31 -10.31 13.17
CA GLU A 153 4.39 -10.44 12.02
C GLU A 153 3.68 -9.12 11.75
N PRO A 154 4.15 -8.28 10.82
CA PRO A 154 3.34 -7.26 10.19
C PRO A 154 2.44 -7.90 9.12
N SER A 155 1.11 -7.77 9.29
CA SER A 155 0.11 -8.36 8.39
C SER A 155 -0.90 -7.30 7.93
N LEU A 156 -1.09 -7.17 6.62
CA LEU A 156 -1.90 -6.15 5.96
C LEU A 156 -2.80 -6.77 4.89
N GLY A 157 -4.10 -6.42 4.91
CA GLY A 157 -5.03 -6.77 3.82
C GLY A 157 -4.86 -5.85 2.62
N CYS A 158 -4.51 -6.38 1.43
CA CYS A 158 -4.32 -5.58 0.22
C CYS A 158 -5.59 -4.82 -0.17
N ASP A 159 -6.75 -5.51 -0.17
CA ASP A 159 -8.04 -4.91 -0.50
C ASP A 159 -8.42 -3.79 0.47
N ARG A 160 -8.11 -3.99 1.76
CA ARG A 160 -8.41 -3.04 2.82
C ARG A 160 -7.54 -1.80 2.75
N VAL A 161 -6.23 -1.94 2.48
CA VAL A 161 -5.34 -0.79 2.30
C VAL A 161 -5.66 -0.01 1.03
N ALA A 162 -6.03 -0.67 -0.05
CA ALA A 162 -6.49 0.00 -1.27
C ALA A 162 -7.74 0.85 -0.99
N LEU A 163 -8.74 0.30 -0.27
CA LEU A 163 -9.91 1.05 0.17
C LEU A 163 -9.53 2.24 1.06
N ALA A 164 -8.59 2.07 1.99
CA ALA A 164 -8.15 3.15 2.87
C ALA A 164 -7.50 4.30 2.09
N PHE A 165 -6.63 4.00 1.11
CA PHE A 165 -6.04 5.03 0.25
C PHE A 165 -7.08 5.75 -0.61
N LEU A 166 -8.09 5.04 -1.15
CA LEU A 166 -9.19 5.67 -1.87
C LEU A 166 -10.00 6.60 -0.95
N CYS A 167 -10.38 6.14 0.25
CA CYS A 167 -11.10 6.96 1.22
C CYS A 167 -10.29 8.18 1.67
N ASN A 168 -8.97 8.02 1.87
CA ASN A 168 -8.08 9.09 2.29
C ASN A 168 -7.88 10.16 1.21
N SER A 169 -7.96 9.75 -0.07
CA SER A 169 -7.66 10.60 -1.22
C SER A 169 -8.90 11.23 -1.84
N TYR A 170 -10.10 10.72 -1.50
CA TYR A 170 -11.36 11.26 -2.02
C TYR A 170 -11.62 12.65 -1.46
N ASP A 171 -11.98 13.57 -2.36
CA ASP A 171 -12.38 14.93 -2.03
C ASP A 171 -13.48 15.41 -2.95
N GLU A 172 -14.30 16.35 -2.45
CA GLU A 172 -15.34 17.07 -3.19
C GLU A 172 -15.02 18.56 -3.14
N GLU A 173 -14.52 19.09 -4.24
CA GLU A 173 -14.13 20.49 -4.36
C GLU A 173 -15.28 21.33 -4.95
N GLU A 174 -15.68 22.39 -4.27
CA GLU A 174 -16.63 23.36 -4.81
C GLU A 174 -15.92 24.29 -5.81
N ILE A 175 -16.33 24.23 -7.07
CA ILE A 175 -15.75 25.04 -8.17
C ILE A 175 -16.57 26.28 -8.51
N ALA A 176 -17.87 26.26 -8.17
CA ALA A 176 -18.79 27.40 -8.25
C ALA A 176 -19.94 27.15 -7.27
N GLU A 177 -20.76 28.17 -7.00
CA GLU A 177 -21.91 28.03 -6.11
C GLU A 177 -22.84 26.90 -6.56
N GLY A 178 -22.87 25.82 -5.76
CA GLY A 178 -23.67 24.62 -6.01
C GLY A 178 -23.09 23.68 -7.10
N GLU A 179 -21.89 23.91 -7.61
CA GLU A 179 -21.17 22.98 -8.52
C GLU A 179 -19.97 22.38 -7.83
N VAL A 180 -19.99 21.05 -7.66
CA VAL A 180 -18.94 20.26 -7.01
C VAL A 180 -18.25 19.37 -8.02
N ARG A 181 -16.94 19.21 -7.91
CA ARG A 181 -16.18 18.20 -8.64
C ARG A 181 -15.59 17.17 -7.68
N THR A 182 -15.58 15.93 -8.10
CA THR A 182 -14.89 14.85 -7.38
C THR A 182 -13.44 14.80 -7.80
N VAL A 183 -12.55 14.70 -6.82
CA VAL A 183 -11.10 14.58 -7.04
C VAL A 183 -10.55 13.45 -6.17
N LEU A 184 -9.64 12.65 -6.73
CA LEU A 184 -8.84 11.70 -5.97
C LEU A 184 -7.41 12.23 -5.85
N HIS A 185 -7.01 12.70 -4.66
CA HIS A 185 -5.66 13.17 -4.36
C HIS A 185 -4.71 12.00 -4.07
N LEU A 186 -4.58 11.07 -5.02
CA LEU A 186 -3.69 9.92 -4.88
C LEU A 186 -2.23 10.35 -4.95
N HIS A 187 -1.41 9.75 -4.08
CA HIS A 187 0.04 9.88 -4.21
C HIS A 187 0.48 9.35 -5.59
N PRO A 188 1.42 10.01 -6.31
CA PRO A 188 1.82 9.63 -7.66
C PRO A 188 2.27 8.16 -7.81
N ALA A 189 2.84 7.57 -6.75
CA ALA A 189 3.19 6.15 -6.75
C ALA A 189 1.97 5.22 -6.82
N LEU A 190 0.81 5.65 -6.29
CA LEU A 190 -0.43 4.86 -6.19
C LEU A 190 -1.39 5.11 -7.35
N ALA A 191 -1.32 6.28 -7.99
CA ALA A 191 -2.20 6.64 -9.10
C ALA A 191 -2.17 5.59 -10.21
N PRO A 192 -3.33 5.15 -10.76
CA PRO A 192 -3.39 4.16 -11.83
C PRO A 192 -2.64 4.62 -13.08
N TYR A 193 -2.93 5.83 -13.53
CA TYR A 193 -2.17 6.53 -14.55
C TYR A 193 -1.27 7.58 -13.92
N LYS A 194 -0.05 7.70 -14.43
CA LYS A 194 0.91 8.70 -13.95
C LYS A 194 0.80 10.00 -14.71
N VAL A 195 0.46 9.90 -15.98
CA VAL A 195 0.37 11.03 -16.92
C VAL A 195 -0.80 10.80 -17.87
N ALA A 196 -1.61 11.82 -18.09
CA ALA A 196 -2.58 11.87 -19.19
C ALA A 196 -2.10 12.81 -20.28
N VAL A 197 -2.25 12.45 -21.54
CA VAL A 197 -1.93 13.28 -22.71
C VAL A 197 -3.22 13.75 -23.37
N LEU A 198 -3.45 15.06 -23.36
CA LEU A 198 -4.71 15.70 -23.71
C LEU A 198 -4.52 16.68 -24.87
N PRO A 199 -4.73 16.28 -26.15
CA PRO A 199 -4.65 17.23 -27.26
C PRO A 199 -5.79 18.26 -27.20
N LEU A 200 -5.48 19.55 -27.26
CA LEU A 200 -6.50 20.64 -27.23
C LEU A 200 -7.51 20.52 -28.38
N SER A 201 -7.09 20.01 -29.53
CA SER A 201 -7.88 19.80 -30.72
C SER A 201 -7.48 18.50 -31.42
N LYS A 202 -8.42 17.85 -32.09
CA LYS A 202 -8.16 16.66 -32.94
C LYS A 202 -7.12 16.92 -34.05
N LYS A 203 -6.86 18.16 -34.43
CA LYS A 203 -5.79 18.52 -35.37
C LYS A 203 -4.39 18.29 -34.79
N LEU A 204 -4.31 18.12 -33.50
CA LEU A 204 -3.06 17.90 -32.72
C LEU A 204 -2.85 16.45 -32.34
N SER A 205 -3.77 15.53 -32.74
CA SER A 205 -3.72 14.12 -32.35
C SER A 205 -2.41 13.45 -32.71
N GLU A 206 -1.89 13.64 -33.92
CA GLU A 206 -0.61 13.08 -34.36
C GLU A 206 0.55 13.47 -33.43
N LYS A 207 0.61 14.74 -33.02
CA LYS A 207 1.64 15.21 -32.09
C LYS A 207 1.43 14.70 -30.68
N ALA A 208 0.19 14.61 -30.24
CA ALA A 208 -0.14 14.07 -28.94
C ALA A 208 0.18 12.57 -28.84
N GLU A 209 -0.09 11.80 -29.90
CA GLU A 209 0.30 10.38 -30.00
C GLU A 209 1.82 10.19 -29.93
N GLU A 210 2.62 11.03 -30.60
CA GLU A 210 4.08 11.00 -30.46
C GLU A 210 4.54 11.19 -29.01
N VAL A 211 3.89 12.12 -28.27
CA VAL A 211 4.21 12.38 -26.85
C VAL A 211 3.78 11.19 -25.99
N TYR A 212 2.55 10.68 -26.22
CA TYR A 212 2.05 9.50 -25.55
C TYR A 212 2.97 8.29 -25.74
N ASP A 213 3.38 8.02 -26.97
CA ASP A 213 4.28 6.90 -27.30
C ASP A 213 5.66 7.00 -26.61
N LYS A 214 6.13 8.22 -26.36
CA LYS A 214 7.37 8.44 -25.62
C LYS A 214 7.20 8.20 -24.12
N LEU A 215 6.10 8.73 -23.55
CA LEU A 215 5.82 8.64 -22.11
C LEU A 215 5.39 7.24 -21.69
N SER A 216 4.56 6.57 -22.50
CA SER A 216 4.05 5.22 -22.20
C SER A 216 5.13 4.13 -22.14
N LYS A 217 6.32 4.39 -22.68
CA LYS A 217 7.49 3.51 -22.50
C LYS A 217 8.05 3.51 -21.08
N LYS A 218 7.71 4.52 -20.27
CA LYS A 218 8.27 4.70 -18.93
C LYS A 218 7.19 4.75 -17.83
N PHE A 219 5.99 5.19 -18.18
CA PHE A 219 4.89 5.41 -17.24
C PHE A 219 3.61 4.78 -17.74
N MET A 220 2.71 4.44 -16.82
CA MET A 220 1.32 4.17 -17.16
C MET A 220 0.67 5.50 -17.56
N CYS A 221 0.28 5.61 -18.84
CA CYS A 221 -0.28 6.83 -19.41
C CYS A 221 -1.72 6.61 -19.86
N ASP A 222 -2.55 7.63 -19.72
CA ASP A 222 -3.83 7.74 -20.40
C ASP A 222 -3.74 8.71 -21.60
N TYR A 223 -4.66 8.57 -22.55
CA TYR A 223 -4.80 9.45 -23.70
C TYR A 223 -6.28 9.75 -23.94
N ASP A 224 -6.67 11.00 -23.86
CA ASP A 224 -8.06 11.38 -24.04
C ASP A 224 -8.22 12.57 -24.97
N GLU A 225 -8.97 12.38 -26.07
CA GLU A 225 -9.35 13.41 -27.02
C GLU A 225 -10.88 13.62 -27.10
N ALA A 226 -11.65 12.96 -26.22
CA ALA A 226 -13.11 12.97 -26.27
C ALA A 226 -13.74 14.15 -25.53
N GLY A 227 -14.59 14.95 -26.22
CA GLY A 227 -15.30 16.07 -25.63
C GLY A 227 -14.43 17.33 -25.44
N SER A 228 -14.85 18.25 -24.58
CA SER A 228 -14.10 19.47 -24.28
C SER A 228 -12.89 19.18 -23.37
N ILE A 229 -11.88 20.04 -23.45
CA ILE A 229 -10.67 19.91 -22.63
C ILE A 229 -11.00 19.88 -21.12
N GLY A 230 -11.90 20.74 -20.65
CA GLY A 230 -12.32 20.76 -19.24
C GLY A 230 -12.97 19.45 -18.77
N LYS A 231 -13.74 18.75 -19.66
CA LYS A 231 -14.29 17.43 -19.31
C LYS A 231 -13.22 16.34 -19.23
N ARG A 232 -12.14 16.46 -20.00
CA ARG A 232 -11.02 15.52 -19.95
C ARG A 232 -10.25 15.69 -18.65
N TYR A 233 -9.93 16.91 -18.24
CA TYR A 233 -9.33 17.20 -16.94
C TYR A 233 -10.17 16.64 -15.78
N ARG A 234 -11.52 16.85 -15.83
CA ARG A 234 -12.39 16.27 -14.79
C ARG A 234 -12.29 14.76 -14.68
N ARG A 235 -12.21 14.04 -15.80
CA ARG A 235 -12.05 12.57 -15.77
C ARG A 235 -10.72 12.15 -15.13
N GLU A 236 -9.66 12.88 -15.42
CA GLU A 236 -8.35 12.62 -14.81
C GLU A 236 -8.33 12.97 -13.32
N ASP A 237 -8.99 14.04 -12.90
CA ASP A 237 -9.16 14.39 -11.49
C ASP A 237 -9.94 13.30 -10.73
N GLU A 238 -11.02 12.76 -11.33
CA GLU A 238 -11.86 11.71 -10.75
C GLU A 238 -11.10 10.39 -10.51
N ILE A 239 -10.09 10.08 -11.32
CA ILE A 239 -9.27 8.87 -11.19
C ILE A 239 -7.92 9.09 -10.53
N GLY A 240 -7.61 10.35 -10.18
CA GLY A 240 -6.40 10.73 -9.44
C GLY A 240 -5.13 10.72 -10.26
N THR A 241 -5.18 11.04 -11.57
CA THR A 241 -4.00 11.16 -12.42
C THR A 241 -3.19 12.40 -11.99
N PRO A 242 -1.94 12.26 -11.53
CA PRO A 242 -1.18 13.36 -10.92
C PRO A 242 -0.68 14.40 -11.94
N TYR A 243 -0.55 14.03 -13.20
CA TYR A 243 -0.01 14.94 -14.24
C TYR A 243 -0.84 14.85 -15.52
N CYS A 244 -1.27 16.02 -16.03
CA CYS A 244 -1.89 16.14 -17.33
C CYS A 244 -1.00 16.99 -18.25
N VAL A 245 -0.70 16.47 -19.44
CA VAL A 245 0.09 17.14 -20.47
C VAL A 245 -0.84 17.57 -21.58
N THR A 246 -1.12 18.85 -21.68
CA THR A 246 -1.92 19.39 -22.78
C THR A 246 -1.04 19.71 -23.98
N ILE A 247 -1.43 19.21 -25.14
CA ILE A 247 -0.80 19.51 -26.43
C ILE A 247 -1.64 20.58 -27.13
N ASP A 248 -1.06 21.74 -27.33
CA ASP A 248 -1.68 22.86 -28.03
C ASP A 248 -0.97 23.22 -29.36
N PHE A 249 -1.38 24.32 -29.98
CA PHE A 249 -0.80 24.74 -31.26
C PHE A 249 0.61 25.31 -31.13
N ASP A 250 0.98 25.86 -29.97
CA ASP A 250 2.31 26.38 -29.71
C ASP A 250 3.30 25.24 -29.47
N THR A 251 2.85 24.13 -28.91
CA THR A 251 3.63 22.89 -28.78
C THR A 251 4.23 22.40 -30.10
N ILE A 252 3.53 22.65 -31.24
CA ILE A 252 4.02 22.27 -32.55
C ILE A 252 5.19 23.17 -33.00
N GLN A 253 5.19 24.44 -32.57
CA GLN A 253 6.16 25.45 -33.03
C GLN A 253 7.48 25.39 -32.25
N ASP A 254 7.40 25.29 -30.94
CA ASP A 254 8.57 25.43 -30.06
C ASP A 254 8.91 24.21 -29.24
N LEU A 255 8.11 23.12 -29.35
CA LEU A 255 8.22 21.90 -28.55
C LEU A 255 8.01 22.15 -27.03
N SER A 256 7.46 23.30 -26.64
CA SER A 256 7.10 23.56 -25.25
C SER A 256 5.84 22.77 -24.88
N LEU A 257 5.82 22.20 -23.69
CA LEU A 257 4.63 21.61 -23.09
C LEU A 257 4.06 22.67 -22.15
N ILE A 258 2.99 23.35 -22.55
CA ILE A 258 2.53 24.59 -21.88
C ILE A 258 1.83 24.34 -20.57
N HIS A 259 1.23 23.16 -20.34
CA HIS A 259 0.55 22.86 -19.09
C HIS A 259 0.87 21.45 -18.59
N ILE A 260 1.69 21.38 -17.56
CA ILE A 260 1.71 20.25 -16.63
C ILE A 260 0.89 20.74 -15.43
N SER A 261 -0.37 20.33 -15.33
CA SER A 261 -1.20 20.61 -14.15
C SER A 261 -1.08 19.45 -13.15
N GLU A 262 -0.79 19.81 -11.91
CA GLU A 262 -1.05 18.91 -10.78
C GLU A 262 -2.50 19.11 -10.34
N PRO A 263 -3.24 18.08 -9.91
CA PRO A 263 -4.66 18.18 -9.50
C PRO A 263 -4.93 19.17 -8.37
N THR A 264 -3.89 19.67 -7.71
CA THR A 264 -3.97 20.55 -6.53
C THR A 264 -3.72 22.02 -6.82
N ARG A 265 -3.48 22.44 -8.05
CA ARG A 265 -3.33 23.86 -8.38
C ARG A 265 -4.43 24.33 -9.35
N GLN A 266 -5.45 24.97 -8.77
CA GLN A 266 -6.27 25.93 -9.49
C GLN A 266 -5.40 27.13 -9.91
N GLU A 267 -4.92 27.10 -11.13
CA GLU A 267 -4.67 28.27 -11.94
C GLU A 267 -4.82 27.80 -13.39
N ALA A 268 -6.05 27.58 -13.78
CA ALA A 268 -6.39 27.51 -15.18
C ALA A 268 -7.35 28.66 -15.48
N ILE A 269 -6.92 29.47 -16.32
CA ILE A 269 -7.61 30.54 -17.06
C ILE A 269 -8.92 30.02 -17.65
#